data_fb44cb74e885b4c495ccb61b189d60f0
#
_entry.id   fb44cb74e885b4c495ccb61b189d60f0
#
_cell.length_a   1.000
_cell.length_b   1.000
_cell.length_c   1.000
_cell.angle_alpha   90.00
_cell.angle_beta   90.00
_cell.angle_gamma   90.00
#
_symmetry.space_group_name_H-M   'P 1'
#
loop_
_entity.id
_entity.type
_entity.pdbx_description
1 polymer ?
#
loop_
_entity_poly.entity_id
_entity_poly.type
_entity_poly.pdbx_seq_one_letter_code
_entity_poly.pdbx_strand_id
1 'polypeptide(L)'
;SVIDNIVVSKTFTADLPADFTGGIVDLATKDFPSRRTFNVSAGIGYNPSMNLQSDYVTYSTGSTDFLGFDDGSRSNPTKGIKKIPSTVDVLRGGAGADQYYSILNGLNPNLGTETKTSPLNFDFSISYANTHKINKKYTLGYQSALTYKNQTEFYRDAEFNLWAKPNETSNNELIPFEIQKGNYGTNNVILAYLGSIALKSKSDKFNLNLLHIQNGESRAGKFFFQNSVQGANWDANQYNLEYNQRSLTNLYLTGKHVRDRGNWTIEWKIAPTRSAMSDPDIRFTRIRVPDLTISSEAGFPTRIWRELEEYNVANRIDFTRKLKLLGLKSNLKFGGAYTFKHRDFNIESFQIQGGIDGFDDPQVIMKPENLFSPDNQGGFYYVADFVDG
;
A
#
# COMPACT_ATOMS: atom_id res chain seq x y z
N SER A 1 15.86 -7.34 -20.25
CA SER A 1 14.67 -6.51 -20.04
C SER A 1 13.46 -7.18 -20.67
N VAL A 2 12.35 -7.31 -19.94
CA VAL A 2 11.06 -7.79 -20.44
C VAL A 2 10.25 -6.68 -21.11
N ILE A 3 10.66 -5.42 -20.91
CA ILE A 3 10.07 -4.24 -21.52
C ILE A 3 10.67 -4.06 -22.91
N ASP A 4 9.83 -3.79 -23.91
CA ASP A 4 10.21 -3.48 -25.28
C ASP A 4 10.41 -1.98 -25.46
N ASN A 5 9.40 -1.19 -25.16
CA ASN A 5 9.47 0.25 -25.18
C ASN A 5 8.57 0.93 -24.12
N ILE A 6 8.83 2.20 -23.89
CA ILE A 6 8.00 3.09 -23.07
C ILE A 6 7.67 4.29 -23.96
N VAL A 7 6.37 4.49 -24.22
CA VAL A 7 5.88 5.64 -24.98
C VAL A 7 5.21 6.63 -24.04
N VAL A 8 5.67 7.87 -24.07
CA VAL A 8 5.07 8.97 -23.28
C VAL A 8 4.40 9.93 -24.23
N SER A 9 3.07 9.98 -24.18
CA SER A 9 2.24 10.93 -24.95
C SER A 9 1.89 12.13 -24.06
N LYS A 10 2.39 13.30 -24.40
CA LYS A 10 2.15 14.55 -23.66
C LYS A 10 1.11 15.45 -24.34
N THR A 11 0.69 15.09 -25.55
CA THR A 11 -0.27 15.85 -26.35
C THR A 11 -1.54 15.03 -26.51
N PHE A 12 -2.69 15.66 -26.31
CA PHE A 12 -4.00 15.04 -26.54
C PHE A 12 -4.20 14.75 -28.03
N THR A 13 -4.70 13.56 -28.33
CA THR A 13 -5.20 13.16 -29.63
C THR A 13 -6.60 12.58 -29.49
N ALA A 14 -7.43 12.64 -30.52
CA ALA A 14 -8.86 12.26 -30.46
C ALA A 14 -9.09 10.77 -30.08
N ASP A 15 -8.06 9.93 -30.11
CA ASP A 15 -8.11 8.52 -29.74
C ASP A 15 -7.66 8.27 -28.28
N LEU A 16 -7.33 9.30 -27.52
CA LEU A 16 -7.01 9.23 -26.09
C LEU A 16 -8.26 9.40 -25.22
N PRO A 17 -8.25 8.92 -23.97
CA PRO A 17 -9.34 9.13 -23.02
C PRO A 17 -9.66 10.62 -22.83
N ALA A 18 -10.94 10.95 -22.65
CA ALA A 18 -11.40 12.34 -22.52
C ALA A 18 -10.92 13.03 -21.23
N ASP A 19 -10.53 12.27 -20.21
CA ASP A 19 -9.97 12.71 -18.92
C ASP A 19 -8.43 12.91 -18.96
N PHE A 20 -7.85 13.01 -20.15
CA PHE A 20 -6.43 13.29 -20.33
C PHE A 20 -6.05 14.65 -19.74
N THR A 21 -5.22 14.68 -18.69
CA THR A 21 -4.86 15.91 -17.96
C THR A 21 -3.38 16.29 -18.03
N GLY A 22 -2.49 15.39 -18.42
CA GLY A 22 -1.05 15.72 -18.38
C GLY A 22 -0.16 14.85 -19.22
N GLY A 23 -0.48 13.57 -19.37
CA GLY A 23 0.30 12.64 -20.18
C GLY A 23 -0.13 11.19 -19.96
N ILE A 24 0.13 10.36 -20.94
CA ILE A 24 -0.07 8.91 -20.89
C ILE A 24 1.28 8.24 -21.07
N VAL A 25 1.57 7.29 -20.19
CA VAL A 25 2.72 6.41 -20.30
C VAL A 25 2.22 5.02 -20.71
N ASP A 26 2.59 4.59 -21.92
CA ASP A 26 2.29 3.25 -22.43
C ASP A 26 3.54 2.37 -22.33
N LEU A 27 3.44 1.29 -21.58
CA LEU A 27 4.49 0.30 -21.37
C LEU A 27 4.23 -0.92 -22.26
N ALA A 28 5.07 -1.12 -23.25
CA ALA A 28 4.99 -2.30 -24.11
C ALA A 28 5.97 -3.39 -23.64
N THR A 29 5.49 -4.60 -23.47
CA THR A 29 6.31 -5.78 -23.18
C THR A 29 6.74 -6.47 -24.49
N LYS A 30 7.87 -7.19 -24.44
CA LYS A 30 8.33 -7.99 -25.59
C LYS A 30 7.43 -9.20 -25.79
N ASP A 31 6.70 -9.24 -26.90
CA ASP A 31 5.79 -10.35 -27.20
C ASP A 31 6.52 -11.57 -27.78
N PHE A 32 7.52 -11.32 -28.63
CA PHE A 32 8.28 -12.37 -29.32
C PHE A 32 9.78 -12.11 -29.16
N PRO A 33 10.41 -12.69 -28.13
CA PRO A 33 11.88 -12.61 -27.96
C PRO A 33 12.60 -13.13 -29.21
N SER A 34 13.60 -12.41 -29.67
CA SER A 34 14.37 -12.78 -30.88
C SER A 34 15.22 -14.05 -30.67
N ARG A 35 15.54 -14.37 -29.41
CA ARG A 35 16.28 -15.57 -29.00
C ARG A 35 15.83 -16.02 -27.63
N ARG A 36 16.07 -17.30 -27.32
CA ARG A 36 15.94 -17.81 -25.96
C ARG A 36 16.83 -17.03 -25.02
N THR A 37 16.25 -16.53 -23.93
CA THR A 37 16.98 -15.80 -22.89
C THR A 37 16.64 -16.35 -21.52
N PHE A 38 17.66 -16.50 -20.69
CA PHE A 38 17.53 -16.81 -19.27
C PHE A 38 18.44 -15.85 -18.52
N ASN A 39 17.89 -15.08 -17.61
CA ASN A 39 18.67 -14.12 -16.82
C ASN A 39 18.35 -14.31 -15.35
N VAL A 40 19.39 -14.27 -14.54
CA VAL A 40 19.32 -14.19 -13.08
C VAL A 40 20.14 -12.98 -12.68
N SER A 41 19.62 -12.16 -11.80
CA SER A 41 20.38 -11.08 -11.19
C SER A 41 20.11 -11.02 -9.69
N ALA A 42 21.14 -10.69 -8.93
CA ALA A 42 21.08 -10.39 -7.52
C ALA A 42 21.87 -9.12 -7.26
N GLY A 43 21.34 -8.25 -6.42
CA GLY A 43 21.96 -6.99 -6.05
C GLY A 43 21.94 -6.80 -4.55
N ILE A 44 22.96 -6.15 -4.02
CA ILE A 44 23.04 -5.69 -2.63
C ILE A 44 23.27 -4.18 -2.67
N GLY A 45 22.42 -3.44 -1.95
CA GLY A 45 22.53 -2.00 -1.80
C GLY A 45 22.98 -1.64 -0.38
N TYR A 46 23.88 -0.68 -0.28
CA TYR A 46 24.34 -0.15 1.00
C TYR A 46 24.31 1.38 0.97
N ASN A 47 23.59 1.95 1.95
CA ASN A 47 23.62 3.36 2.26
C ASN A 47 24.15 3.53 3.68
N PRO A 48 25.33 4.15 3.89
CA PRO A 48 25.94 4.25 5.21
C PRO A 48 25.08 5.03 6.23
N SER A 49 24.15 5.88 5.78
CA SER A 49 23.24 6.61 6.66
C SER A 49 22.01 5.80 7.09
N MET A 50 21.69 4.70 6.40
CA MET A 50 20.44 3.96 6.58
C MET A 50 20.64 2.49 6.96
N ASN A 51 21.68 1.84 6.39
CA ASN A 51 21.93 0.42 6.60
C ASN A 51 23.01 0.18 7.65
N LEU A 52 22.91 -0.93 8.35
CA LEU A 52 23.82 -1.37 9.44
C LEU A 52 23.85 -0.39 10.62
N GLN A 53 22.77 0.34 10.84
CA GLN A 53 22.61 1.27 11.97
C GLN A 53 22.02 0.52 13.15
N SER A 54 22.69 0.56 14.33
CA SER A 54 22.28 -0.18 15.52
C SER A 54 21.04 0.40 16.21
N ASP A 55 20.71 1.63 15.93
CA ASP A 55 19.58 2.40 16.47
C ASP A 55 18.37 2.47 15.52
N TYR A 56 18.32 1.59 14.50
CA TYR A 56 17.19 1.48 13.59
C TYR A 56 15.90 1.16 14.34
N VAL A 57 14.91 2.03 14.19
CA VAL A 57 13.61 1.90 14.84
C VAL A 57 12.71 0.98 14.03
N THR A 58 12.18 -0.02 14.70
CA THR A 58 11.26 -1.02 14.15
C THR A 58 10.27 -1.48 15.23
N TYR A 59 9.51 -2.53 14.97
CA TYR A 59 8.65 -3.20 15.95
C TYR A 59 8.56 -4.69 15.61
N SER A 60 7.92 -5.48 16.46
CA SER A 60 7.72 -6.91 16.21
C SER A 60 6.86 -7.11 14.95
N THR A 61 7.47 -7.68 13.92
CA THR A 61 6.89 -7.89 12.58
C THR A 61 6.20 -9.25 12.46
N GLY A 62 5.28 -9.39 11.51
CA GLY A 62 4.66 -10.66 11.17
C GLY A 62 5.64 -11.62 10.49
N SER A 63 5.36 -12.91 10.56
CA SER A 63 6.23 -13.98 10.04
C SER A 63 6.32 -13.98 8.49
N THR A 64 5.39 -13.33 7.79
CA THR A 64 5.34 -13.24 6.33
C THR A 64 5.60 -11.85 5.77
N ASP A 65 5.92 -10.86 6.64
CA ASP A 65 6.25 -9.49 6.23
C ASP A 65 7.41 -9.46 5.21
N PHE A 66 8.37 -10.40 5.31
CA PHE A 66 9.48 -10.51 4.37
C PHE A 66 9.05 -10.89 2.93
N LEU A 67 7.82 -11.36 2.73
CA LEU A 67 7.22 -11.59 1.42
C LEU A 67 6.24 -10.48 1.02
N GLY A 68 6.01 -9.50 1.90
CA GLY A 68 5.05 -8.43 1.69
C GLY A 68 3.60 -8.79 2.00
N PHE A 69 3.37 -9.82 2.84
CA PHE A 69 2.04 -10.27 3.26
C PHE A 69 1.90 -10.19 4.78
N ASP A 70 0.73 -9.74 5.24
CA ASP A 70 0.35 -9.89 6.65
C ASP A 70 0.02 -11.36 6.94
N ASP A 71 0.49 -11.87 8.09
CA ASP A 71 0.26 -13.25 8.54
C ASP A 71 -1.01 -13.42 9.39
N GLY A 72 -1.81 -12.34 9.51
CA GLY A 72 -3.02 -12.30 10.34
C GLY A 72 -2.77 -11.91 11.80
N SER A 73 -1.53 -11.71 12.21
CA SER A 73 -1.20 -11.23 13.57
C SER A 73 -1.70 -9.81 13.86
N ARG A 74 -2.10 -9.08 12.80
CA ARG A 74 -2.68 -7.73 12.86
C ARG A 74 -4.17 -7.73 12.51
N SER A 75 -4.83 -8.88 12.55
CA SER A 75 -6.25 -8.99 12.23
C SER A 75 -7.11 -8.15 13.17
N ASN A 76 -8.22 -7.62 12.65
CA ASN A 76 -9.19 -6.89 13.45
C ASN A 76 -10.05 -7.88 14.26
N PRO A 77 -10.00 -7.87 15.60
CA PRO A 77 -10.74 -8.80 16.43
C PRO A 77 -12.25 -8.53 16.43
N THR A 78 -12.71 -7.38 15.89
CA THR A 78 -14.13 -7.06 15.75
C THR A 78 -14.73 -7.53 14.43
N LYS A 79 -13.91 -8.04 13.52
CA LYS A 79 -14.37 -8.48 12.18
C LYS A 79 -15.47 -9.55 12.29
N GLY A 80 -16.62 -9.24 11.70
CA GLY A 80 -17.80 -10.10 11.74
C GLY A 80 -18.67 -9.95 12.99
N ILE A 81 -18.31 -9.10 13.95
CA ILE A 81 -19.15 -8.78 15.11
C ILE A 81 -20.16 -7.72 14.71
N LYS A 82 -21.46 -8.08 14.76
CA LYS A 82 -22.56 -7.17 14.37
C LYS A 82 -22.74 -5.99 15.33
N LYS A 83 -22.46 -6.20 16.61
CA LYS A 83 -22.60 -5.18 17.65
C LYS A 83 -21.50 -5.37 18.69
N ILE A 84 -20.67 -4.38 18.83
CA ILE A 84 -19.65 -4.33 19.87
C ILE A 84 -20.34 -4.06 21.20
N PRO A 85 -20.04 -4.83 22.27
CA PRO A 85 -20.63 -4.61 23.58
C PRO A 85 -20.34 -3.22 24.12
N SER A 86 -21.35 -2.56 24.65
CA SER A 86 -21.19 -1.28 25.34
C SER A 86 -20.60 -1.47 26.74
N THR A 87 -20.09 -0.38 27.34
CA THR A 87 -19.66 -0.36 28.74
C THR A 87 -20.75 -0.90 29.69
N VAL A 88 -22.02 -0.58 29.43
CA VAL A 88 -23.12 -1.09 30.23
C VAL A 88 -23.28 -2.61 30.10
N ASP A 89 -23.06 -3.16 28.91
CA ASP A 89 -23.09 -4.60 28.69
C ASP A 89 -21.95 -5.29 29.46
N VAL A 90 -20.76 -4.67 29.51
CA VAL A 90 -19.61 -5.17 30.28
C VAL A 90 -19.91 -5.16 31.78
N LEU A 91 -20.44 -4.05 32.30
CA LEU A 91 -20.78 -3.92 33.74
C LEU A 91 -21.86 -4.87 34.20
N ARG A 92 -22.76 -5.29 33.30
CA ARG A 92 -23.77 -6.30 33.58
C ARG A 92 -23.23 -7.73 33.65
N GLY A 93 -22.02 -7.95 33.11
CA GLY A 93 -21.43 -9.27 33.05
C GLY A 93 -22.04 -10.20 32.00
N GLY A 94 -21.67 -11.48 32.02
CA GLY A 94 -22.16 -12.49 31.09
C GLY A 94 -21.63 -12.36 29.68
N ALA A 95 -22.39 -12.83 28.69
CA ALA A 95 -21.94 -12.93 27.29
C ALA A 95 -21.44 -11.62 26.68
N GLY A 96 -21.97 -10.46 27.09
CA GLY A 96 -21.49 -9.15 26.63
C GLY A 96 -20.10 -8.84 27.17
N ALA A 97 -19.82 -9.11 28.44
CA ALA A 97 -18.51 -8.96 29.03
C ALA A 97 -17.50 -9.93 28.41
N ASP A 98 -17.89 -11.21 28.25
CA ASP A 98 -17.04 -12.24 27.64
C ASP A 98 -16.62 -11.85 26.21
N GLN A 99 -17.56 -11.34 25.42
CA GLN A 99 -17.28 -10.87 24.06
C GLN A 99 -16.33 -9.65 24.07
N TYR A 100 -16.54 -8.71 24.96
CA TYR A 100 -15.67 -7.53 25.10
C TYR A 100 -14.23 -7.94 25.46
N TYR A 101 -14.07 -8.82 26.44
CA TYR A 101 -12.74 -9.33 26.81
C TYR A 101 -12.08 -10.14 25.69
N SER A 102 -12.87 -10.89 24.93
CA SER A 102 -12.36 -11.60 23.75
C SER A 102 -11.81 -10.65 22.71
N ILE A 103 -12.49 -9.51 22.47
CA ILE A 103 -11.99 -8.46 21.56
C ILE A 103 -10.67 -7.88 22.07
N LEU A 104 -10.61 -7.49 23.35
CA LEU A 104 -9.38 -6.92 23.92
C LEU A 104 -8.20 -7.90 23.88
N ASN A 105 -8.43 -9.16 24.24
CA ASN A 105 -7.41 -10.21 24.19
C ASN A 105 -6.98 -10.56 22.74
N GLY A 106 -7.82 -10.29 21.76
CA GLY A 106 -7.50 -10.45 20.34
C GLY A 106 -6.64 -9.33 19.77
N LEU A 107 -6.51 -8.19 20.47
CA LEU A 107 -5.65 -7.10 20.06
C LEU A 107 -4.18 -7.44 20.32
N ASN A 108 -3.32 -7.19 19.33
CA ASN A 108 -1.88 -7.31 19.54
C ASN A 108 -1.42 -6.29 20.59
N PRO A 109 -0.79 -6.70 21.71
CA PRO A 109 -0.47 -5.81 22.82
C PRO A 109 0.70 -4.84 22.54
N ASN A 110 1.44 -5.03 21.45
CA ASN A 110 2.60 -4.19 21.16
C ASN A 110 2.17 -2.79 20.71
N LEU A 111 2.46 -1.77 21.49
CA LEU A 111 2.22 -0.36 21.17
C LEU A 111 3.51 0.45 21.02
N GLY A 112 4.66 -0.13 21.32
CA GLY A 112 5.95 0.52 21.30
C GLY A 112 6.88 0.06 20.19
N THR A 113 7.94 0.80 19.99
CA THR A 113 9.00 0.50 19.04
C THR A 113 10.14 -0.27 19.69
N GLU A 114 10.84 -1.04 18.88
CA GLU A 114 12.10 -1.71 19.22
C GLU A 114 13.24 -1.07 18.41
N THR A 115 14.48 -1.26 18.88
CA THR A 115 15.68 -0.92 18.11
C THR A 115 16.43 -2.18 17.71
N LYS A 116 16.82 -2.25 16.45
CA LYS A 116 17.61 -3.37 15.90
C LYS A 116 18.66 -2.81 14.93
N THR A 117 19.59 -3.65 14.52
CA THR A 117 20.49 -3.27 13.42
C THR A 117 19.72 -3.31 12.10
N SER A 118 19.73 -2.19 11.36
CA SER A 118 19.06 -2.11 10.05
C SER A 118 19.70 -3.05 9.03
N PRO A 119 18.91 -3.83 8.27
CA PRO A 119 19.44 -4.74 7.27
C PRO A 119 19.98 -4.01 6.04
N LEU A 120 20.78 -4.71 5.24
CA LEU A 120 21.17 -4.27 3.91
C LEU A 120 19.98 -4.33 2.95
N ASN A 121 20.00 -3.46 1.95
CA ASN A 121 19.05 -3.57 0.84
C ASN A 121 19.48 -4.71 -0.08
N PHE A 122 18.53 -5.47 -0.59
CA PHE A 122 18.83 -6.49 -1.58
C PHE A 122 17.69 -6.66 -2.58
N ASP A 123 18.07 -7.10 -3.78
CA ASP A 123 17.13 -7.46 -4.83
C ASP A 123 17.56 -8.76 -5.51
N PHE A 124 16.57 -9.46 -6.00
CA PHE A 124 16.74 -10.68 -6.78
C PHE A 124 15.76 -10.67 -7.93
N SER A 125 16.20 -11.05 -9.13
CA SER A 125 15.29 -11.32 -10.23
C SER A 125 15.71 -12.51 -11.06
N ILE A 126 14.71 -13.23 -11.55
CA ILE A 126 14.86 -14.32 -12.51
C ILE A 126 13.91 -14.10 -13.66
N SER A 127 14.38 -14.28 -14.89
CA SER A 127 13.51 -14.17 -16.06
C SER A 127 13.89 -15.20 -17.13
N TYR A 128 12.85 -15.71 -17.78
CA TYR A 128 12.97 -16.61 -18.91
C TYR A 128 12.07 -16.14 -20.05
N ALA A 129 12.59 -16.18 -21.28
CA ALA A 129 11.81 -15.85 -22.46
C ALA A 129 12.27 -16.68 -23.66
N ASN A 130 11.30 -17.11 -24.47
CA ASN A 130 11.59 -17.89 -25.68
C ASN A 130 10.50 -17.70 -26.74
N THR A 131 10.84 -18.04 -27.97
CA THR A 131 9.92 -18.07 -29.11
C THR A 131 10.02 -19.42 -29.79
N HIS A 132 8.89 -20.05 -30.03
CA HIS A 132 8.80 -21.38 -30.68
C HIS A 132 7.87 -21.33 -31.87
N LYS A 133 8.31 -21.88 -33.03
CA LYS A 133 7.46 -22.11 -34.20
C LYS A 133 6.69 -23.41 -34.01
N ILE A 134 5.39 -23.33 -33.73
CA ILE A 134 4.53 -24.51 -33.57
C ILE A 134 4.41 -25.23 -34.91
N ASN A 135 4.20 -24.47 -36.00
CA ASN A 135 4.14 -24.97 -37.36
C ASN A 135 4.41 -23.84 -38.37
N LYS A 136 4.21 -24.11 -39.68
CA LYS A 136 4.43 -23.06 -40.73
C LYS A 136 3.50 -21.84 -40.61
N LYS A 137 2.39 -21.95 -39.86
CA LYS A 137 1.37 -20.89 -39.73
C LYS A 137 1.50 -20.13 -38.43
N TYR A 138 1.87 -20.79 -37.32
CA TYR A 138 1.80 -20.22 -35.98
C TYR A 138 3.15 -20.19 -35.30
N THR A 139 3.43 -19.05 -34.66
CA THR A 139 4.58 -18.83 -33.78
C THR A 139 4.07 -18.47 -32.39
N LEU A 140 4.60 -19.13 -31.37
CA LEU A 140 4.33 -18.91 -29.96
C LEU A 140 5.52 -18.18 -29.33
N GLY A 141 5.26 -17.05 -28.70
CA GLY A 141 6.21 -16.36 -27.81
C GLY A 141 5.74 -16.50 -26.38
N TYR A 142 6.66 -16.62 -25.45
CA TYR A 142 6.34 -16.63 -24.02
C TYR A 142 7.50 -16.08 -23.19
N GLN A 143 7.15 -15.47 -22.09
CA GLN A 143 8.10 -14.97 -21.10
C GLN A 143 7.52 -15.03 -19.69
N SER A 144 8.40 -15.15 -18.72
CA SER A 144 8.09 -15.11 -17.30
C SER A 144 9.23 -14.40 -16.57
N ALA A 145 8.90 -13.55 -15.63
CA ALA A 145 9.86 -12.87 -14.77
C ALA A 145 9.31 -12.77 -13.35
N LEU A 146 10.16 -13.06 -12.37
CA LEU A 146 9.92 -12.88 -10.96
C LEU A 146 10.98 -11.92 -10.42
N THR A 147 10.56 -10.94 -9.65
CA THR A 147 11.44 -9.96 -9.01
C THR A 147 11.06 -9.84 -7.54
N TYR A 148 12.06 -9.88 -6.69
CA TYR A 148 11.96 -9.60 -5.26
C TYR A 148 12.87 -8.45 -4.92
N LYS A 149 12.40 -7.50 -4.10
CA LYS A 149 13.19 -6.38 -3.61
C LYS A 149 12.86 -6.13 -2.15
N ASN A 150 13.89 -5.96 -1.30
CA ASN A 150 13.78 -5.52 0.08
C ASN A 150 14.63 -4.26 0.26
N GLN A 151 14.03 -3.20 0.75
CA GLN A 151 14.66 -1.91 0.91
C GLN A 151 14.36 -1.36 2.32
N THR A 152 15.42 -0.96 3.02
CA THR A 152 15.35 -0.37 4.35
C THR A 152 15.75 1.10 4.28
N GLU A 153 14.96 1.93 4.92
CA GLU A 153 15.23 3.36 5.08
C GLU A 153 15.20 3.71 6.56
N PHE A 154 16.09 4.58 6.98
CA PHE A 154 16.19 5.05 8.36
C PHE A 154 16.53 6.52 8.40
N TYR A 155 15.72 7.28 9.11
CA TYR A 155 15.89 8.72 9.29
C TYR A 155 16.03 9.01 10.78
N ARG A 156 17.18 9.55 11.15
CA ARG A 156 17.42 10.09 12.51
C ARG A 156 16.97 11.53 12.58
N ASP A 157 16.51 11.94 13.75
CA ASP A 157 16.07 13.32 13.99
C ASP A 157 15.11 13.86 12.93
N ALA A 158 14.24 12.96 12.40
CA ALA A 158 13.19 13.35 11.46
C ALA A 158 12.24 14.33 12.17
N GLU A 159 11.89 15.42 11.48
CA GLU A 159 11.03 16.46 12.02
C GLU A 159 9.74 16.56 11.22
N PHE A 160 8.60 16.53 11.93
CA PHE A 160 7.26 16.70 11.39
C PHE A 160 6.54 17.78 12.20
N ASN A 161 6.75 19.04 11.84
CA ASN A 161 6.31 20.18 12.62
C ASN A 161 5.10 20.84 11.96
N LEU A 162 4.14 21.30 12.77
CA LEU A 162 3.07 22.19 12.33
C LEU A 162 3.39 23.62 12.75
N TRP A 163 3.25 24.54 11.80
CA TRP A 163 3.59 25.95 11.97
C TRP A 163 2.34 26.80 11.78
N ALA A 164 2.17 27.79 12.61
CA ALA A 164 1.08 28.75 12.51
C ALA A 164 1.58 30.19 12.57
N LYS A 165 0.84 31.10 11.95
CA LYS A 165 1.04 32.53 12.16
C LYS A 165 0.50 32.89 13.55
N PRO A 166 1.29 33.57 14.39
CA PRO A 166 0.80 34.05 15.68
C PRO A 166 -0.34 35.06 15.50
N ASN A 167 -1.18 35.20 16.54
CA ASN A 167 -2.31 36.14 16.53
C ASN A 167 -1.86 37.62 16.55
N GLU A 168 -0.61 37.88 16.91
CA GLU A 168 -0.03 39.25 16.88
C GLU A 168 0.18 39.65 15.42
N THR A 169 -0.54 40.67 14.99
CA THR A 169 -0.51 41.17 13.60
C THR A 169 0.84 41.78 13.19
N SER A 170 1.65 42.18 14.17
CA SER A 170 3.00 42.73 13.97
C SER A 170 4.07 41.66 13.70
N ASN A 171 3.81 40.40 14.07
CA ASN A 171 4.74 39.30 13.87
C ASN A 171 4.40 38.57 12.56
N ASN A 172 5.31 38.59 11.61
CA ASN A 172 5.16 37.90 10.31
C ASN A 172 5.88 36.54 10.26
N GLU A 173 6.53 36.11 11.33
CA GLU A 173 7.21 34.84 11.42
C GLU A 173 6.22 33.74 11.80
N LEU A 174 6.40 32.55 11.23
CA LEU A 174 5.67 31.37 11.66
C LEU A 174 6.27 30.81 12.92
N ILE A 175 5.42 30.48 13.90
CA ILE A 175 5.82 29.80 15.12
C ILE A 175 5.39 28.32 15.06
N PRO A 176 6.21 27.39 15.55
CA PRO A 176 5.81 25.99 15.66
C PRO A 176 4.78 25.86 16.77
N PHE A 177 3.66 25.23 16.53
CA PHE A 177 2.66 24.91 17.55
C PHE A 177 2.56 23.41 17.84
N GLU A 178 3.02 22.57 16.92
CA GLU A 178 3.32 21.16 17.18
C GLU A 178 4.72 20.86 16.64
N ILE A 179 5.57 20.29 17.48
CA ILE A 179 6.90 19.81 17.11
C ILE A 179 6.92 18.31 17.34
N GLN A 180 7.26 17.56 16.30
CA GLN A 180 7.45 16.13 16.38
C GLN A 180 8.85 15.82 15.83
N LYS A 181 9.76 15.39 16.71
CA LYS A 181 11.14 15.10 16.34
C LYS A 181 11.56 13.72 16.85
N GLY A 182 12.17 12.93 16.00
CA GLY A 182 12.63 11.60 16.41
C GLY A 182 13.11 10.72 15.29
N ASN A 183 13.18 9.43 15.57
CA ASN A 183 13.69 8.43 14.64
C ASN A 183 12.54 7.71 13.94
N TYR A 184 12.73 7.44 12.65
CA TYR A 184 11.73 6.81 11.80
C TYR A 184 12.39 5.76 10.90
N GLY A 185 11.91 4.53 10.99
CA GLY A 185 12.40 3.40 10.21
C GLY A 185 11.32 2.82 9.30
N THR A 186 11.71 2.45 8.08
CA THR A 186 10.83 1.81 7.10
C THR A 186 11.52 0.59 6.50
N ASN A 187 10.80 -0.51 6.37
CA ASN A 187 11.21 -1.67 5.57
C ASN A 187 10.15 -1.94 4.50
N ASN A 188 10.55 -1.88 3.24
CA ASN A 188 9.67 -2.02 2.09
C ASN A 188 10.05 -3.26 1.27
N VAL A 189 9.11 -4.18 1.11
CA VAL A 189 9.25 -5.42 0.36
C VAL A 189 8.36 -5.38 -0.87
N ILE A 190 8.91 -5.71 -2.04
CA ILE A 190 8.18 -5.83 -3.29
C ILE A 190 8.45 -7.20 -3.89
N LEU A 191 7.37 -7.94 -4.14
CA LEU A 191 7.36 -9.18 -4.91
C LEU A 191 6.54 -8.95 -6.17
N ALA A 192 7.15 -9.08 -7.35
CA ALA A 192 6.48 -8.85 -8.62
C ALA A 192 6.64 -10.04 -9.57
N TYR A 193 5.55 -10.44 -10.19
CA TYR A 193 5.52 -11.47 -11.23
C TYR A 193 4.96 -10.89 -12.53
N LEU A 194 5.64 -11.16 -13.65
CA LEU A 194 5.18 -10.86 -15.00
C LEU A 194 5.23 -12.14 -15.82
N GLY A 195 4.06 -12.54 -16.36
CA GLY A 195 3.92 -13.63 -17.34
C GLY A 195 3.34 -13.10 -18.64
N SER A 196 3.82 -13.59 -19.79
CA SER A 196 3.27 -13.24 -21.10
C SER A 196 3.27 -14.45 -22.03
N ILE A 197 2.18 -14.61 -22.78
CA ILE A 197 2.04 -15.59 -23.85
C ILE A 197 1.49 -14.87 -25.07
N ALA A 198 2.15 -15.02 -26.21
CA ALA A 198 1.74 -14.42 -27.47
C ALA A 198 1.67 -15.48 -28.58
N LEU A 199 0.60 -15.44 -29.37
CA LEU A 199 0.41 -16.31 -30.53
C LEU A 199 0.30 -15.43 -31.78
N LYS A 200 1.12 -15.70 -32.81
CA LYS A 200 1.14 -14.94 -34.05
C LYS A 200 0.96 -15.86 -35.25
N SER A 201 0.11 -15.42 -36.18
CA SER A 201 0.02 -15.94 -37.56
C SER A 201 0.40 -14.83 -38.56
N LYS A 202 0.18 -15.08 -39.85
CA LYS A 202 0.38 -14.04 -40.89
C LYS A 202 -0.60 -12.87 -40.76
N SER A 203 -1.81 -13.11 -40.26
CA SER A 203 -2.91 -12.15 -40.24
C SER A 203 -3.42 -11.85 -38.83
N ASP A 204 -3.01 -12.65 -37.82
CA ASP A 204 -3.55 -12.56 -36.48
C ASP A 204 -2.45 -12.59 -35.45
N LYS A 205 -2.60 -11.78 -34.42
CA LYS A 205 -1.75 -11.78 -33.24
C LYS A 205 -2.64 -11.68 -31.99
N PHE A 206 -2.41 -12.55 -31.05
CA PHE A 206 -3.01 -12.54 -29.71
C PHE A 206 -1.92 -12.42 -28.68
N ASN A 207 -2.16 -11.67 -27.63
CA ASN A 207 -1.26 -11.55 -26.51
C ASN A 207 -2.04 -11.57 -25.20
N LEU A 208 -1.53 -12.33 -24.23
CA LEU A 208 -2.01 -12.39 -22.86
C LEU A 208 -0.85 -12.07 -21.93
N ASN A 209 -0.99 -11.02 -21.15
CA ASN A 209 -0.04 -10.64 -20.10
C ASN A 209 -0.73 -10.76 -18.75
N LEU A 210 -0.02 -11.28 -17.76
CA LEU A 210 -0.38 -11.28 -16.36
C LEU A 210 0.70 -10.52 -15.59
N LEU A 211 0.31 -9.46 -14.91
CA LEU A 211 1.14 -8.74 -13.96
C LEU A 211 0.55 -8.91 -12.57
N HIS A 212 1.35 -9.34 -11.62
CA HIS A 212 1.01 -9.30 -10.20
C HIS A 212 2.14 -8.61 -9.44
N ILE A 213 1.77 -7.64 -8.60
CA ILE A 213 2.68 -6.93 -7.71
C ILE A 213 2.10 -7.03 -6.31
N GLN A 214 2.91 -7.51 -5.38
CA GLN A 214 2.67 -7.49 -3.95
C GLN A 214 3.70 -6.57 -3.31
N ASN A 215 3.23 -5.64 -2.49
CA ASN A 215 4.06 -4.75 -1.71
C ASN A 215 3.63 -4.82 -0.24
N GLY A 216 4.60 -4.97 0.65
CA GLY A 216 4.42 -4.84 2.09
C GLY A 216 5.42 -3.83 2.64
N GLU A 217 4.93 -2.87 3.41
CA GLU A 217 5.76 -1.83 4.01
C GLU A 217 5.50 -1.76 5.50
N SER A 218 6.53 -2.05 6.30
CA SER A 218 6.53 -1.88 7.75
C SER A 218 7.16 -0.55 8.10
N ARG A 219 6.50 0.25 8.94
CA ARG A 219 6.96 1.56 9.41
C ARG A 219 6.90 1.64 10.92
N ALA A 220 7.94 2.20 11.51
CA ALA A 220 8.00 2.48 12.94
C ALA A 220 8.58 3.85 13.19
N GLY A 221 7.97 4.63 14.09
CA GLY A 221 8.44 5.93 14.51
C GLY A 221 8.43 6.08 16.01
N LYS A 222 9.50 6.64 16.56
CA LYS A 222 9.60 7.07 17.95
C LYS A 222 9.98 8.55 17.98
N PHE A 223 9.07 9.38 18.48
CA PHE A 223 9.21 10.82 18.45
C PHE A 223 9.03 11.43 19.83
N PHE A 224 9.75 12.50 20.09
CA PHE A 224 9.39 13.45 21.11
C PHE A 224 8.41 14.45 20.50
N PHE A 225 7.26 14.60 21.12
CA PHE A 225 6.16 15.44 20.66
C PHE A 225 5.94 16.57 21.66
N GLN A 226 5.87 17.81 21.16
CA GLN A 226 5.56 19.00 21.94
C GLN A 226 4.34 19.68 21.34
N ASN A 227 3.36 19.99 22.17
CA ASN A 227 2.17 20.74 21.79
C ASN A 227 2.14 22.07 22.53
N SER A 228 1.93 23.15 21.78
CA SER A 228 1.73 24.50 22.33
C SER A 228 0.43 25.15 21.86
N VAL A 229 -0.54 24.34 21.41
CA VAL A 229 -1.84 24.81 20.91
C VAL A 229 -2.66 25.40 22.06
N GLN A 230 -3.21 26.60 21.82
CA GLN A 230 -4.18 27.28 22.73
C GLN A 230 -3.71 27.47 24.17
N GLY A 231 -2.39 27.58 24.40
CA GLY A 231 -1.83 27.81 25.73
C GLY A 231 -1.73 26.56 26.61
N ALA A 232 -2.17 25.40 26.12
CA ALA A 232 -1.92 24.11 26.78
C ALA A 232 -0.58 23.56 26.27
N ASN A 233 0.48 23.78 27.06
CA ASN A 233 1.80 23.24 26.75
C ASN A 233 1.94 21.88 27.41
N TRP A 234 2.18 20.84 26.60
CA TRP A 234 2.50 19.53 27.10
C TRP A 234 3.43 18.79 26.13
N ASP A 235 4.23 17.90 26.68
CA ASP A 235 5.17 17.08 25.97
C ASP A 235 4.78 15.61 26.09
N ALA A 236 5.11 14.80 25.07
CA ALA A 236 4.85 13.36 25.07
C ALA A 236 5.92 12.59 24.30
N ASN A 237 6.10 11.33 24.66
CA ASN A 237 6.72 10.34 23.78
C ASN A 237 5.63 9.76 22.87
N GLN A 238 5.83 9.82 21.55
CA GLN A 238 4.91 9.30 20.56
C GLN A 238 5.52 8.09 19.87
N TYR A 239 4.70 7.06 19.70
CA TYR A 239 5.02 5.81 19.00
C TYR A 239 4.02 5.57 17.88
N ASN A 240 4.54 5.36 16.67
CA ASN A 240 3.74 5.06 15.49
C ASN A 240 4.19 3.71 14.94
N LEU A 241 3.26 2.77 14.79
CA LEU A 241 3.50 1.45 14.23
C LEU A 241 2.52 1.24 13.08
N GLU A 242 3.03 0.92 11.90
CA GLU A 242 2.23 0.77 10.70
C GLU A 242 2.70 -0.41 9.86
N TYR A 243 1.76 -1.13 9.30
CA TYR A 243 2.00 -2.05 8.20
C TYR A 243 1.04 -1.73 7.06
N ASN A 244 1.58 -1.55 5.87
CA ASN A 244 0.79 -1.29 4.68
C ASN A 244 1.00 -2.44 3.69
N GLN A 245 -0.07 -3.09 3.30
CA GLN A 245 -0.05 -4.12 2.28
C GLN A 245 -0.81 -3.64 1.05
N ARG A 246 -0.20 -3.75 -0.12
CA ARG A 246 -0.81 -3.37 -1.39
C ARG A 246 -0.58 -4.45 -2.42
N SER A 247 -1.62 -4.75 -3.20
CA SER A 247 -1.51 -5.69 -4.32
C SER A 247 -2.17 -5.15 -5.57
N LEU A 248 -1.57 -5.45 -6.71
CA LEU A 248 -2.11 -5.16 -8.02
C LEU A 248 -2.04 -6.44 -8.87
N THR A 249 -3.17 -6.89 -9.37
CA THR A 249 -3.24 -7.98 -10.35
C THR A 249 -3.89 -7.45 -11.62
N ASN A 250 -3.18 -7.47 -12.72
CA ASN A 250 -3.67 -7.05 -14.02
C ASN A 250 -3.54 -8.20 -15.02
N LEU A 251 -4.63 -8.54 -15.68
CA LEU A 251 -4.65 -9.41 -16.85
C LEU A 251 -4.90 -8.54 -18.06
N TYR A 252 -4.01 -8.58 -19.05
CA TYR A 252 -4.08 -7.77 -20.24
C TYR A 252 -4.10 -8.63 -21.49
N LEU A 253 -5.28 -8.67 -22.13
CA LEU A 253 -5.50 -9.43 -23.37
C LEU A 253 -5.57 -8.45 -24.53
N THR A 254 -4.89 -8.79 -25.61
CA THR A 254 -4.96 -8.03 -26.85
C THR A 254 -5.10 -8.93 -28.06
N GLY A 255 -5.81 -8.45 -29.05
CA GLY A 255 -5.89 -9.08 -30.38
C GLY A 255 -5.67 -8.05 -31.47
N LYS A 256 -4.92 -8.46 -32.50
CA LYS A 256 -4.72 -7.68 -33.72
C LYS A 256 -4.99 -8.58 -34.94
N HIS A 257 -5.88 -8.13 -35.79
CA HIS A 257 -6.33 -8.87 -36.95
C HIS A 257 -6.18 -8.02 -38.22
N VAL A 258 -5.46 -8.54 -39.20
CA VAL A 258 -5.28 -7.89 -40.50
C VAL A 258 -6.14 -8.63 -41.53
N ARG A 259 -7.01 -7.90 -42.22
CA ARG A 259 -7.97 -8.43 -43.19
C ARG A 259 -7.85 -7.68 -44.50
N ASP A 260 -8.50 -8.26 -45.54
CA ASP A 260 -8.55 -7.67 -46.88
C ASP A 260 -7.17 -7.26 -47.41
N ARG A 261 -6.22 -8.20 -47.45
CA ARG A 261 -4.83 -8.02 -47.91
C ARG A 261 -4.09 -6.84 -47.23
N GLY A 262 -4.51 -6.48 -46.00
CA GLY A 262 -3.89 -5.42 -45.23
C GLY A 262 -4.60 -4.06 -45.30
N ASN A 263 -5.77 -3.98 -45.93
CA ASN A 263 -6.57 -2.76 -45.97
C ASN A 263 -7.31 -2.51 -44.66
N TRP A 264 -7.68 -3.55 -43.92
CA TRP A 264 -8.30 -3.45 -42.61
C TRP A 264 -7.39 -3.97 -41.52
N THR A 265 -7.32 -3.22 -40.42
CA THR A 265 -6.74 -3.67 -39.17
C THR A 265 -7.78 -3.50 -38.06
N ILE A 266 -8.04 -4.56 -37.29
CA ILE A 266 -8.90 -4.60 -36.13
C ILE A 266 -8.02 -4.86 -34.93
N GLU A 267 -8.06 -3.99 -33.93
CA GLU A 267 -7.31 -4.14 -32.68
C GLU A 267 -8.27 -4.05 -31.51
N TRP A 268 -8.18 -5.00 -30.58
CA TRP A 268 -8.97 -4.98 -29.38
C TRP A 268 -8.10 -5.25 -28.16
N LYS A 269 -8.51 -4.68 -27.02
CA LYS A 269 -7.82 -4.77 -25.74
C LYS A 269 -8.86 -4.97 -24.63
N ILE A 270 -8.55 -5.86 -23.68
CA ILE A 270 -9.35 -6.11 -22.48
C ILE A 270 -8.39 -6.19 -21.32
N ALA A 271 -8.62 -5.39 -20.27
CA ALA A 271 -7.72 -5.29 -19.13
C ALA A 271 -8.48 -5.33 -17.80
N PRO A 272 -8.92 -6.52 -17.31
CA PRO A 272 -9.38 -6.64 -15.94
C PRO A 272 -8.20 -6.45 -14.98
N THR A 273 -8.43 -5.62 -13.98
CA THR A 273 -7.46 -5.26 -12.93
C THR A 273 -8.13 -5.34 -11.58
N ARG A 274 -7.46 -5.97 -10.62
CA ARG A 274 -7.81 -5.92 -9.21
C ARG A 274 -6.69 -5.21 -8.45
N SER A 275 -7.04 -4.17 -7.70
CA SER A 275 -6.15 -3.49 -6.77
C SER A 275 -6.71 -3.65 -5.36
N ALA A 276 -5.85 -3.99 -4.42
CA ALA A 276 -6.23 -4.06 -3.02
C ALA A 276 -5.18 -3.36 -2.15
N MET A 277 -5.66 -2.70 -1.11
CA MET A 277 -4.85 -2.12 -0.04
C MET A 277 -5.42 -2.58 1.29
N SER A 278 -4.54 -2.99 2.19
CA SER A 278 -4.86 -3.27 3.57
C SER A 278 -3.81 -2.62 4.46
N ASP A 279 -4.27 -1.81 5.39
CA ASP A 279 -3.44 -1.26 6.46
C ASP A 279 -3.93 -1.87 7.78
N PRO A 280 -3.49 -3.08 8.10
CA PRO A 280 -3.96 -3.77 9.28
C PRO A 280 -3.29 -3.20 10.52
N ASP A 281 -4.12 -2.73 11.46
CA ASP A 281 -3.71 -2.38 12.81
C ASP A 281 -2.63 -1.29 12.89
N ILE A 282 -2.90 -0.14 12.27
CA ILE A 282 -2.11 1.08 12.49
C ILE A 282 -2.28 1.49 13.96
N ARG A 283 -1.19 1.79 14.65
CA ARG A 283 -1.17 2.14 16.07
C ARG A 283 -0.48 3.46 16.31
N PHE A 284 -1.16 4.35 17.01
CA PHE A 284 -0.63 5.62 17.51
C PHE A 284 -0.76 5.66 19.01
N THR A 285 0.35 5.87 19.71
CA THR A 285 0.37 5.95 21.17
C THR A 285 1.17 7.16 21.61
N ARG A 286 0.61 7.97 22.48
CA ARG A 286 1.31 9.08 23.15
C ARG A 286 1.30 8.88 24.65
N ILE A 287 2.45 9.04 25.27
CA ILE A 287 2.62 9.02 26.73
C ILE A 287 3.16 10.37 27.12
N ARG A 288 2.39 11.13 27.90
CA ARG A 288 2.82 12.45 28.40
C ARG A 288 4.04 12.32 29.27
N VAL A 289 4.87 13.33 29.24
CA VAL A 289 6.04 13.47 30.13
C VAL A 289 5.97 14.81 30.84
N PRO A 290 6.45 14.92 32.12
CA PRO A 290 7.18 13.85 32.85
C PRO A 290 6.30 12.87 33.63
N ASP A 291 4.99 13.08 33.70
CA ASP A 291 4.03 12.33 34.53
C ASP A 291 3.71 10.94 34.03
N LEU A 292 4.17 10.56 32.85
CA LEU A 292 4.00 9.23 32.22
C LEU A 292 2.53 8.80 32.16
N THR A 293 1.66 9.74 31.77
CA THR A 293 0.21 9.51 31.71
C THR A 293 -0.30 9.39 30.29
N ILE A 294 -1.37 8.59 30.12
CA ILE A 294 -2.21 8.61 28.93
C ILE A 294 -3.46 9.39 29.25
N SER A 295 -3.68 10.49 28.54
CA SER A 295 -4.78 11.42 28.79
C SER A 295 -5.51 11.81 27.51
N SER A 296 -6.72 12.32 27.68
CA SER A 296 -7.51 12.87 26.57
C SER A 296 -6.83 14.06 25.89
N GLU A 297 -6.00 14.82 26.60
CA GLU A 297 -5.25 15.97 26.05
C GLU A 297 -4.18 15.55 25.05
N ALA A 298 -3.43 14.46 25.34
CA ALA A 298 -2.43 13.91 24.44
C ALA A 298 -3.00 13.00 23.37
N GLY A 299 -4.27 12.62 23.52
CA GLY A 299 -4.95 11.62 22.72
C GLY A 299 -4.72 10.20 23.26
N PHE A 300 -5.78 9.40 23.22
CA PHE A 300 -5.71 7.99 23.62
C PHE A 300 -5.02 7.13 22.58
N PRO A 301 -4.44 5.98 22.96
CA PRO A 301 -3.93 5.01 22.00
C PRO A 301 -5.00 4.66 20.97
N THR A 302 -4.65 4.83 19.71
CA THR A 302 -5.57 4.65 18.58
C THR A 302 -5.10 3.48 17.74
N ARG A 303 -6.06 2.65 17.31
CA ARG A 303 -5.84 1.54 16.42
C ARG A 303 -6.77 1.66 15.21
N ILE A 304 -6.22 1.49 14.01
CA ILE A 304 -6.95 1.74 12.76
C ILE A 304 -6.73 0.56 11.81
N TRP A 305 -7.81 0.08 11.23
CA TRP A 305 -7.82 -0.86 10.11
C TRP A 305 -8.43 -0.17 8.90
N ARG A 306 -7.74 -0.23 7.77
CA ARG A 306 -8.24 0.30 6.49
C ARG A 306 -8.13 -0.79 5.44
N GLU A 307 -9.22 -1.00 4.71
CA GLU A 307 -9.27 -1.95 3.60
C GLU A 307 -9.84 -1.24 2.37
N LEU A 308 -9.19 -1.39 1.22
CA LEU A 308 -9.68 -0.93 -0.06
C LEU A 308 -9.57 -2.06 -1.07
N GLU A 309 -10.64 -2.32 -1.80
CA GLU A 309 -10.64 -3.22 -2.93
C GLU A 309 -11.25 -2.54 -4.15
N GLU A 310 -10.56 -2.61 -5.27
CA GLU A 310 -11.02 -2.03 -6.53
C GLU A 310 -10.91 -3.05 -7.66
N TYR A 311 -12.00 -3.22 -8.38
CA TYR A 311 -12.07 -3.94 -9.64
C TYR A 311 -12.27 -2.97 -10.79
N ASN A 312 -11.43 -3.05 -11.80
CA ASN A 312 -11.48 -2.21 -13.00
C ASN A 312 -11.41 -3.12 -14.23
N VAL A 313 -12.31 -2.94 -15.20
CA VAL A 313 -12.27 -3.63 -16.48
C VAL A 313 -12.29 -2.61 -17.60
N ALA A 314 -11.14 -2.36 -18.20
CA ALA A 314 -11.00 -1.48 -19.34
C ALA A 314 -11.06 -2.27 -20.64
N ASN A 315 -11.92 -1.85 -21.57
CA ASN A 315 -12.12 -2.46 -22.88
C ASN A 315 -11.96 -1.42 -23.98
N ARG A 316 -11.34 -1.81 -25.09
CA ARG A 316 -11.20 -0.96 -26.26
C ARG A 316 -11.21 -1.78 -27.52
N ILE A 317 -11.84 -1.26 -28.57
CA ILE A 317 -11.79 -1.81 -29.92
C ILE A 317 -11.55 -0.68 -30.92
N ASP A 318 -10.59 -0.86 -31.82
CA ASP A 318 -10.21 0.09 -32.87
C ASP A 318 -10.26 -0.62 -34.24
N PHE A 319 -10.83 0.08 -35.21
CA PHE A 319 -10.85 -0.31 -36.61
C PHE A 319 -10.04 0.71 -37.40
N THR A 320 -9.09 0.24 -38.20
CA THR A 320 -8.32 1.09 -39.10
C THR A 320 -8.48 0.61 -40.53
N ARG A 321 -8.93 1.49 -41.44
CA ARG A 321 -9.05 1.23 -42.87
C ARG A 321 -8.09 2.09 -43.64
N LYS A 322 -7.26 1.46 -44.49
CA LYS A 322 -6.45 2.13 -45.48
C LYS A 322 -7.31 2.47 -46.69
N LEU A 323 -7.27 3.70 -47.14
CA LEU A 323 -8.01 4.18 -48.28
C LEU A 323 -7.19 5.22 -49.08
N LYS A 324 -7.60 5.50 -50.27
CA LYS A 324 -7.08 6.65 -51.05
C LYS A 324 -8.14 7.74 -51.06
N LEU A 325 -7.79 8.93 -50.53
CA LEU A 325 -8.65 10.08 -50.53
C LEU A 325 -7.97 11.16 -51.37
N LEU A 326 -8.64 11.68 -52.41
CA LEU A 326 -8.09 12.69 -53.33
C LEU A 326 -6.70 12.32 -53.89
N GLY A 327 -6.47 11.02 -54.18
CA GLY A 327 -5.20 10.51 -54.68
C GLY A 327 -4.14 10.26 -53.58
N LEU A 328 -4.32 10.69 -52.35
CA LEU A 328 -3.42 10.53 -51.20
C LEU A 328 -3.72 9.25 -50.43
N LYS A 329 -2.66 8.55 -49.99
CA LYS A 329 -2.80 7.43 -49.08
C LYS A 329 -3.23 7.93 -47.70
N SER A 330 -4.43 7.53 -47.25
CA SER A 330 -5.05 7.96 -46.02
C SER A 330 -5.43 6.76 -45.15
N ASN A 331 -5.51 6.96 -43.83
CA ASN A 331 -6.01 5.96 -42.88
C ASN A 331 -7.25 6.55 -42.18
N LEU A 332 -8.35 5.84 -42.23
CA LEU A 332 -9.52 6.12 -41.38
C LEU A 332 -9.47 5.22 -40.15
N LYS A 333 -9.47 5.80 -38.96
CA LYS A 333 -9.50 5.09 -37.68
C LYS A 333 -10.77 5.48 -36.93
N PHE A 334 -11.50 4.47 -36.42
CA PHE A 334 -12.67 4.66 -35.56
C PHE A 334 -12.74 3.49 -34.57
N GLY A 335 -13.41 3.69 -33.45
CA GLY A 335 -13.51 2.67 -32.43
C GLY A 335 -14.29 3.14 -31.22
N GLY A 336 -14.21 2.37 -30.15
CA GLY A 336 -14.85 2.68 -28.89
C GLY A 336 -14.05 2.12 -27.71
N ALA A 337 -14.22 2.77 -26.56
CA ALA A 337 -13.65 2.32 -25.29
C ALA A 337 -14.72 2.38 -24.21
N TYR A 338 -14.69 1.44 -23.30
CA TYR A 338 -15.55 1.39 -22.13
C TYR A 338 -14.75 0.92 -20.93
N THR A 339 -14.94 1.60 -19.79
CA THR A 339 -14.32 1.22 -18.52
C THR A 339 -15.41 1.04 -17.47
N PHE A 340 -15.41 -0.10 -16.82
CA PHE A 340 -16.18 -0.38 -15.61
C PHE A 340 -15.25 -0.34 -14.41
N LYS A 341 -15.68 0.34 -13.33
CA LYS A 341 -14.93 0.45 -12.09
C LYS A 341 -15.87 0.28 -10.91
N HIS A 342 -15.46 -0.57 -9.97
CA HIS A 342 -16.11 -0.76 -8.69
C HIS A 342 -15.06 -0.68 -7.59
N ARG A 343 -15.35 0.09 -6.54
CA ARG A 343 -14.42 0.30 -5.42
C ARG A 343 -15.20 0.23 -4.11
N ASP A 344 -14.68 -0.57 -3.20
CA ASP A 344 -15.11 -0.64 -1.82
C ASP A 344 -13.99 -0.12 -0.92
N PHE A 345 -14.34 0.69 0.04
CA PHE A 345 -13.40 1.20 1.04
C PHE A 345 -14.06 1.11 2.42
N ASN A 346 -13.32 0.55 3.37
CA ASN A 346 -13.74 0.47 4.77
C ASN A 346 -12.62 0.97 5.68
N ILE A 347 -12.98 1.71 6.72
CA ILE A 347 -12.09 2.14 7.78
C ILE A 347 -12.77 1.90 9.13
N GLU A 348 -12.05 1.25 10.04
CA GLU A 348 -12.46 1.05 11.43
C GLU A 348 -11.38 1.63 12.33
N SER A 349 -11.77 2.51 13.24
CA SER A 349 -10.86 3.15 14.19
C SER A 349 -11.34 2.96 15.60
N PHE A 350 -10.43 2.60 16.49
CA PHE A 350 -10.71 2.35 17.91
C PHE A 350 -9.73 3.14 18.77
N GLN A 351 -10.27 3.77 19.82
CA GLN A 351 -9.48 4.40 20.86
C GLN A 351 -9.58 3.60 22.15
N ILE A 352 -8.46 3.40 22.81
CA ILE A 352 -8.40 2.76 24.13
C ILE A 352 -8.41 3.87 25.16
N GLN A 353 -9.56 4.13 25.75
CA GLN A 353 -9.75 5.18 26.75
C GLN A 353 -9.60 4.63 28.16
N GLY A 354 -8.92 5.36 29.03
CA GLY A 354 -8.72 5.04 30.45
C GLY A 354 -7.64 5.94 31.05
N GLY A 355 -7.74 6.24 32.31
CA GLY A 355 -6.67 6.89 33.05
C GLY A 355 -5.60 5.86 33.37
N ILE A 356 -4.44 5.94 32.73
CA ILE A 356 -3.30 5.06 33.03
C ILE A 356 -2.16 5.98 33.43
N ASP A 357 -1.76 5.86 34.67
CA ASP A 357 -0.66 6.61 35.26
C ASP A 357 0.54 5.69 35.49
N GLY A 358 1.75 6.22 35.31
CA GLY A 358 2.98 5.57 35.73
C GLY A 358 3.53 4.50 34.78
N PHE A 359 3.20 4.54 33.47
CA PHE A 359 3.80 3.65 32.47
C PHE A 359 4.76 4.42 31.56
N ASP A 360 6.02 4.07 31.64
CA ASP A 360 7.08 4.55 30.75
C ASP A 360 7.27 3.67 29.49
N ASP A 361 6.73 2.43 29.52
CA ASP A 361 6.79 1.47 28.42
C ASP A 361 5.40 1.27 27.77
N PRO A 362 5.21 1.72 26.52
CA PRO A 362 3.94 1.56 25.81
C PRO A 362 3.55 0.10 25.58
N GLN A 363 4.48 -0.85 25.66
CA GLN A 363 4.19 -2.29 25.54
C GLN A 363 3.48 -2.84 26.77
N VAL A 364 3.66 -2.22 27.93
CA VAL A 364 3.02 -2.67 29.17
C VAL A 364 1.55 -2.29 29.23
N ILE A 365 1.14 -1.23 28.58
CA ILE A 365 -0.22 -0.68 28.63
C ILE A 365 -1.26 -1.67 28.11
N MET A 366 -0.91 -2.47 27.10
CA MET A 366 -1.83 -3.38 26.44
C MET A 366 -1.79 -4.82 26.94
N LYS A 367 -0.98 -5.11 27.95
CA LYS A 367 -1.01 -6.46 28.54
C LYS A 367 -2.34 -6.69 29.28
N PRO A 368 -3.01 -7.82 29.02
CA PRO A 368 -4.30 -8.13 29.66
C PRO A 368 -4.31 -8.01 31.18
N GLU A 369 -3.21 -8.40 31.84
CA GLU A 369 -3.03 -8.29 33.28
C GLU A 369 -3.07 -6.83 33.77
N ASN A 370 -2.63 -5.87 32.96
CA ASN A 370 -2.67 -4.44 33.32
C ASN A 370 -4.01 -3.80 33.01
N LEU A 371 -4.72 -4.30 32.00
CA LEU A 371 -6.06 -3.83 31.60
C LEU A 371 -7.14 -4.23 32.63
N PHE A 372 -6.94 -5.35 33.32
CA PHE A 372 -7.95 -5.97 34.18
C PHE A 372 -7.54 -6.08 35.65
N SER A 373 -6.46 -5.40 36.06
CA SER A 373 -6.09 -5.36 37.47
C SER A 373 -7.23 -4.72 38.28
N PRO A 374 -7.67 -5.34 39.38
CA PRO A 374 -8.68 -4.76 40.29
C PRO A 374 -8.29 -3.38 40.84
N ASP A 375 -6.99 -3.06 40.84
CA ASP A 375 -6.48 -1.75 41.26
C ASP A 375 -6.68 -0.67 40.18
N ASN A 376 -6.93 -1.05 38.92
CA ASN A 376 -7.35 -0.17 37.82
C ASN A 376 -8.87 0.03 37.82
N GLN A 377 -9.38 0.72 38.84
CA GLN A 377 -10.82 0.98 39.01
C GLN A 377 -11.45 1.90 37.95
N GLY A 378 -10.67 2.37 36.98
CA GLY A 378 -11.13 3.22 35.91
C GLY A 378 -11.24 2.54 34.56
N GLY A 379 -11.75 1.35 34.48
CA GLY A 379 -11.89 0.49 33.30
C GLY A 379 -11.64 1.14 31.93
N PHE A 380 -10.86 0.48 31.09
CA PHE A 380 -10.65 0.91 29.72
C PHE A 380 -11.97 0.93 28.97
N TYR A 381 -12.35 2.08 28.48
CA TYR A 381 -13.50 2.25 27.61
C TYR A 381 -13.01 2.25 26.16
N TYR A 382 -13.67 1.45 25.38
CA TYR A 382 -13.42 1.30 23.99
C TYR A 382 -14.50 2.06 23.22
N VAL A 383 -14.09 3.05 22.46
CA VAL A 383 -14.99 3.80 21.57
C VAL A 383 -14.64 3.43 20.14
N ALA A 384 -15.60 2.91 19.42
CA ALA A 384 -15.48 2.64 18.00
C ALA A 384 -16.12 3.78 17.23
N ASP A 385 -15.34 4.48 16.43
CA ASP A 385 -15.83 5.37 15.40
C ASP A 385 -15.87 4.59 14.08
N PHE A 386 -17.08 4.31 13.58
CA PHE A 386 -17.27 3.76 12.25
C PHE A 386 -17.44 4.91 11.27
N VAL A 387 -16.59 5.00 10.29
CA VAL A 387 -16.78 5.86 9.13
C VAL A 387 -17.05 4.97 7.94
N ASP A 388 -18.33 4.75 7.65
CA ASP A 388 -18.77 4.20 6.36
C ASP A 388 -18.63 5.31 5.30
N GLY A 389 -17.78 5.06 4.30
CA GLY A 389 -17.53 5.97 3.18
C GLY A 389 -18.08 5.43 1.86
#